data_b456137bd254c61f6d95a6d5d67c4069
#
_entry.id   b456137bd254c61f6d95a6d5d67c4069
#
_cell.length_a   1.000
_cell.length_b   1.000
_cell.length_c   1.000
_cell.angle_alpha   90.00
_cell.angle_beta   90.00
_cell.angle_gamma   90.00
#
_symmetry.space_group_name_H-M   'P 1'
#
loop_
_entity.id
_entity.type
_entity.pdbx_description
1 polymer ?
#
loop_
_entity_poly.entity_id
_entity_poly.type
_entity_poly.pdbx_seq_one_letter_code
_entity_poly.pdbx_strand_id
1 'polypeptide(L)'
;MSPADQKNWAIPQATHDWVLILDADERVTPELKKEIISLLQKPMEKDAYWISRQSFFMGKKIRFSGWQDDAVIRLIHKKCRYNSVQVHEEIMTKNINIGRLKNKLEHYTYKNLDHFLAKIQRYSDWSAQDHFNKTPKVTFYHLYFKPFFRFIKHYIIQLGFLDGKVGFIISTIMAWGVFLRYVKIQEKQIFNNL
;
A
#
# COMPACT_ATOMS: atom_id res chain seq x y z
N MET A 1 10.42 -18.68 -1.76
CA MET A 1 11.05 -17.48 -2.34
C MET A 1 10.09 -16.32 -2.09
N SER A 2 10.53 -15.31 -1.35
CA SER A 2 9.71 -14.12 -1.08
C SER A 2 9.56 -13.26 -2.35
N PRO A 3 8.57 -12.34 -2.43
CA PRO A 3 8.48 -11.40 -3.54
C PRO A 3 9.74 -10.53 -3.69
N ALA A 4 10.37 -10.15 -2.58
CA ALA A 4 11.66 -9.45 -2.60
C ALA A 4 12.78 -10.27 -3.25
N ASP A 5 12.86 -11.57 -2.94
CA ASP A 5 13.85 -12.48 -3.53
C ASP A 5 13.64 -12.63 -5.04
N GLN A 6 12.38 -12.74 -5.48
CA GLN A 6 12.03 -12.82 -6.91
C GLN A 6 12.46 -11.56 -7.65
N LYS A 7 12.18 -10.37 -7.10
CA LYS A 7 12.59 -9.09 -7.69
C LYS A 7 14.11 -8.95 -7.69
N ASN A 8 14.78 -9.29 -6.59
CA ASN A 8 16.24 -9.23 -6.48
C ASN A 8 16.95 -10.21 -7.41
N TRP A 9 16.31 -11.34 -7.74
CA TRP A 9 16.80 -12.24 -8.75
C TRP A 9 16.59 -11.71 -10.17
N ALA A 10 15.43 -11.11 -10.46
CA ALA A 10 15.07 -10.63 -11.78
C ALA A 10 15.82 -9.35 -12.21
N ILE A 11 16.05 -8.40 -11.27
CA ILE A 11 16.68 -7.12 -11.56
C ILE A 11 18.03 -7.25 -12.29
N PRO A 12 19.00 -8.09 -11.86
CA PRO A 12 20.27 -8.25 -12.54
C PRO A 12 20.16 -8.85 -13.94
N GLN A 13 19.06 -9.59 -14.24
CA GLN A 13 18.82 -10.19 -15.56
C GLN A 13 18.37 -9.15 -16.61
N ALA A 14 18.04 -7.93 -16.18
CA ALA A 14 17.63 -6.88 -17.10
C ALA A 14 18.79 -6.49 -18.06
N THR A 15 18.48 -6.36 -19.35
CA THR A 15 19.46 -5.98 -20.37
C THR A 15 19.93 -4.53 -20.18
N HIS A 16 19.05 -3.65 -19.74
CA HIS A 16 19.33 -2.23 -19.57
C HIS A 16 19.65 -1.87 -18.12
N ASP A 17 20.33 -0.74 -17.93
CA ASP A 17 20.71 -0.25 -16.60
C ASP A 17 19.53 0.26 -15.79
N TRP A 18 18.45 0.67 -16.44
CA TRP A 18 17.23 1.15 -15.80
C TRP A 18 16.11 0.14 -15.92
N VAL A 19 15.48 -0.16 -14.79
CA VAL A 19 14.42 -1.17 -14.67
C VAL A 19 13.18 -0.49 -14.13
N LEU A 20 12.05 -0.63 -14.82
CA LEU A 20 10.73 -0.28 -14.34
C LEU A 20 10.06 -1.54 -13.80
N ILE A 21 9.84 -1.60 -12.49
CA ILE A 21 9.18 -2.72 -11.83
C ILE A 21 7.69 -2.40 -11.74
N LEU A 22 6.85 -3.33 -12.21
CA LEU A 22 5.39 -3.19 -12.16
C LEU A 22 4.77 -4.42 -11.50
N ASP A 23 3.83 -4.18 -10.61
CA ASP A 23 2.95 -5.23 -10.10
C ASP A 23 1.83 -5.51 -11.13
N ALA A 24 1.24 -6.70 -11.09
CA ALA A 24 0.24 -7.13 -12.09
C ALA A 24 -1.04 -6.27 -12.12
N ASP A 25 -1.29 -5.49 -11.07
CA ASP A 25 -2.41 -4.57 -10.92
C ASP A 25 -2.05 -3.10 -11.17
N GLU A 26 -0.84 -2.84 -11.69
CA GLU A 26 -0.36 -1.51 -12.05
C GLU A 26 -0.31 -1.31 -13.57
N ARG A 27 -0.57 -0.08 -14.04
CA ARG A 27 -0.49 0.31 -15.45
C ARG A 27 0.23 1.63 -15.61
N VAL A 28 1.12 1.69 -16.61
CA VAL A 28 1.81 2.92 -16.99
C VAL A 28 0.89 3.79 -17.83
N THR A 29 0.65 5.03 -17.39
CA THR A 29 -0.10 6.00 -18.19
C THR A 29 0.74 6.51 -19.37
N PRO A 30 0.10 6.99 -20.46
CA PRO A 30 0.84 7.59 -21.58
C PRO A 30 1.73 8.77 -21.15
N GLU A 31 1.28 9.57 -20.19
CA GLU A 31 2.01 10.70 -19.63
C GLU A 31 3.25 10.24 -18.85
N LEU A 32 3.10 9.23 -18.01
CA LEU A 32 4.22 8.64 -17.26
C LEU A 32 5.23 7.99 -18.22
N LYS A 33 4.78 7.29 -19.26
CA LYS A 33 5.66 6.75 -20.30
C LYS A 33 6.50 7.83 -20.96
N LYS A 34 5.88 8.93 -21.38
CA LYS A 34 6.59 10.08 -21.98
C LYS A 34 7.61 10.68 -21.02
N GLU A 35 7.24 10.86 -19.74
CA GLU A 35 8.15 11.37 -18.72
C GLU A 35 9.36 10.48 -18.52
N ILE A 36 9.17 9.16 -18.39
CA ILE A 36 10.26 8.18 -18.23
C ILE A 36 11.19 8.21 -19.44
N ILE A 37 10.65 8.16 -20.67
CA ILE A 37 11.46 8.20 -21.89
C ILE A 37 12.29 9.50 -21.96
N SER A 38 11.67 10.65 -21.69
CA SER A 38 12.37 11.94 -21.69
C SER A 38 13.45 12.02 -20.59
N LEU A 39 13.19 11.40 -19.44
CA LEU A 39 14.17 11.33 -18.35
C LEU A 39 15.38 10.50 -18.74
N LEU A 40 15.16 9.31 -19.33
CA LEU A 40 16.23 8.39 -19.73
C LEU A 40 17.11 8.89 -20.89
N GLN A 41 16.67 9.92 -21.62
CA GLN A 41 17.47 10.60 -22.67
C GLN A 41 18.50 11.58 -22.09
N LYS A 42 18.46 11.85 -20.78
CA LYS A 42 19.35 12.78 -20.09
C LYS A 42 20.31 12.04 -19.16
N PRO A 43 21.46 12.65 -18.79
CA PRO A 43 22.29 12.10 -17.74
C PRO A 43 21.48 11.91 -16.46
N MET A 44 21.53 10.70 -15.90
CA MET A 44 20.76 10.34 -14.72
C MET A 44 21.50 10.74 -13.44
N GLU A 45 20.92 11.65 -12.67
CA GLU A 45 21.47 12.14 -11.40
C GLU A 45 21.01 11.36 -10.18
N LYS A 46 19.99 10.53 -10.35
CA LYS A 46 19.36 9.76 -9.27
C LYS A 46 19.54 8.26 -9.52
N ASP A 47 19.41 7.47 -8.47
CA ASP A 47 19.53 6.01 -8.53
C ASP A 47 18.16 5.33 -8.59
N ALA A 48 17.11 6.00 -8.15
CA ALA A 48 15.75 5.50 -8.14
C ALA A 48 14.73 6.65 -8.15
N TYR A 49 13.48 6.34 -8.50
CA TYR A 49 12.39 7.32 -8.53
C TYR A 49 11.12 6.79 -7.89
N TRP A 50 10.56 7.62 -6.99
CA TRP A 50 9.20 7.47 -6.50
C TRP A 50 8.20 7.77 -7.61
N ILE A 51 7.20 6.92 -7.72
CA ILE A 51 6.05 7.11 -8.60
C ILE A 51 4.80 7.05 -7.74
N SER A 52 3.99 8.11 -7.76
CA SER A 52 2.70 8.12 -7.09
C SER A 52 1.71 7.21 -7.81
N ARG A 53 0.83 6.55 -7.06
CA ARG A 53 -0.20 5.67 -7.62
C ARG A 53 -1.57 6.37 -7.59
N GLN A 54 -2.32 6.18 -8.65
CA GLN A 54 -3.72 6.56 -8.75
C GLN A 54 -4.58 5.32 -8.60
N SER A 55 -5.13 5.14 -7.43
CA SER A 55 -5.97 3.97 -7.14
C SER A 55 -7.36 4.08 -7.77
N PHE A 56 -7.89 2.92 -8.20
CA PHE A 56 -9.24 2.76 -8.69
C PHE A 56 -9.98 1.72 -7.85
N PHE A 57 -11.26 2.00 -7.56
CA PHE A 57 -12.15 1.07 -6.88
C PHE A 57 -13.58 1.26 -7.33
N MET A 58 -14.30 0.16 -7.59
CA MET A 58 -15.68 0.16 -8.10
C MET A 58 -15.86 1.06 -9.33
N GLY A 59 -14.91 0.99 -10.28
CA GLY A 59 -14.93 1.79 -11.52
C GLY A 59 -14.62 3.28 -11.32
N LYS A 60 -14.33 3.75 -10.11
CA LYS A 60 -14.08 5.14 -9.79
C LYS A 60 -12.62 5.37 -9.43
N LYS A 61 -12.07 6.48 -9.92
CA LYS A 61 -10.79 7.04 -9.52
C LYS A 61 -10.90 7.57 -8.09
N ILE A 62 -10.08 7.05 -7.17
CA ILE A 62 -10.05 7.46 -5.77
C ILE A 62 -8.98 8.53 -5.61
N ARG A 63 -9.37 9.69 -5.11
CA ARG A 63 -8.47 10.85 -4.94
C ARG A 63 -8.11 11.13 -3.49
N PHE A 64 -8.93 10.63 -2.57
CA PHE A 64 -8.89 10.90 -1.14
C PHE A 64 -8.98 9.60 -0.33
N SER A 65 -9.71 9.60 0.79
CA SER A 65 -9.98 8.39 1.60
C SER A 65 -8.72 7.71 2.17
N GLY A 66 -7.60 8.46 2.28
CA GLY A 66 -6.33 7.94 2.75
C GLY A 66 -5.49 7.21 1.70
N TRP A 67 -5.89 7.26 0.41
CA TRP A 67 -5.13 6.66 -0.71
C TRP A 67 -4.41 7.71 -1.56
N GLN A 68 -4.49 8.99 -1.19
CA GLN A 68 -3.92 10.11 -1.95
C GLN A 68 -2.39 10.14 -1.95
N ASP A 69 -1.77 9.66 -0.87
CA ASP A 69 -0.32 9.72 -0.68
C ASP A 69 0.39 8.40 -1.01
N ASP A 70 -0.31 7.51 -1.73
CA ASP A 70 0.22 6.23 -2.13
C ASP A 70 1.30 6.41 -3.21
N ALA A 71 2.53 6.09 -2.86
CA ALA A 71 3.68 6.18 -3.75
C ALA A 71 4.64 5.02 -3.49
N VAL A 72 5.31 4.58 -4.54
CA VAL A 72 6.25 3.46 -4.50
C VAL A 72 7.49 3.77 -5.37
N ILE A 73 8.63 3.19 -5.03
CA ILE A 73 9.81 3.25 -5.89
C ILE A 73 9.65 2.16 -6.95
N ARG A 74 9.53 2.59 -8.23
CA ARG A 74 9.30 1.66 -9.35
C ARG A 74 10.33 1.78 -10.47
N LEU A 75 10.87 2.98 -10.74
CA LEU A 75 11.96 3.15 -11.69
C LEU A 75 13.27 3.16 -10.91
N ILE A 76 14.15 2.20 -11.17
CA ILE A 76 15.38 1.98 -10.43
C ILE A 76 16.55 1.68 -11.36
N HIS A 77 17.75 2.07 -10.96
CA HIS A 77 18.96 1.55 -11.59
C HIS A 77 19.16 0.08 -11.15
N LYS A 78 19.64 -0.78 -12.07
CA LYS A 78 19.82 -2.23 -11.82
C LYS A 78 20.78 -2.58 -10.67
N LYS A 79 21.52 -1.62 -10.11
CA LYS A 79 22.31 -1.78 -8.89
C LYS A 79 21.47 -1.80 -7.61
N CYS A 80 20.25 -1.25 -7.63
CA CYS A 80 19.35 -1.20 -6.47
C CYS A 80 18.82 -2.60 -6.12
N ARG A 81 18.53 -2.81 -4.84
CA ARG A 81 17.99 -4.08 -4.33
C ARG A 81 16.87 -3.82 -3.34
N TYR A 82 15.95 -4.76 -3.27
CA TYR A 82 14.93 -4.82 -2.23
C TYR A 82 15.54 -5.35 -0.92
N ASN A 83 15.01 -4.87 0.20
CA ASN A 83 15.31 -5.46 1.50
C ASN A 83 14.74 -6.90 1.58
N SER A 84 15.33 -7.75 2.43
CA SER A 84 14.91 -9.15 2.60
C SER A 84 13.77 -9.33 3.62
N VAL A 85 12.98 -8.28 3.89
CA VAL A 85 11.87 -8.34 4.85
C VAL A 85 10.66 -9.04 4.21
N GLN A 86 10.03 -9.97 4.94
CA GLN A 86 8.90 -10.76 4.42
C GLN A 86 7.62 -9.97 4.18
N VAL A 87 7.44 -8.85 4.89
CA VAL A 87 6.26 -7.99 4.80
C VAL A 87 6.75 -6.56 4.58
N HIS A 88 6.17 -5.84 3.61
CA HIS A 88 6.61 -4.50 3.19
C HIS A 88 8.02 -4.49 2.58
N GLU A 89 8.17 -5.24 1.48
CA GLU A 89 9.37 -5.19 0.66
C GLU A 89 9.57 -3.79 0.07
N GLU A 90 10.67 -3.15 0.40
CA GLU A 90 11.02 -1.82 -0.07
C GLU A 90 12.43 -1.83 -0.67
N ILE A 91 12.68 -0.93 -1.61
CA ILE A 91 14.05 -0.68 -2.09
C ILE A 91 14.90 -0.18 -0.92
N MET A 92 16.09 -0.74 -0.77
CA MET A 92 17.07 -0.24 0.19
C MET A 92 17.49 1.17 -0.20
N THR A 93 17.05 2.16 0.60
CA THR A 93 17.25 3.59 0.31
C THR A 93 18.54 4.16 0.90
N LYS A 94 19.27 3.36 1.69
CA LYS A 94 20.53 3.78 2.29
C LYS A 94 21.59 3.97 1.21
N ASN A 95 22.19 5.17 1.18
CA ASN A 95 23.26 5.55 0.24
C ASN A 95 22.85 5.62 -1.24
N ILE A 96 21.57 5.86 -1.53
CA ILE A 96 21.10 6.13 -2.90
C ILE A 96 20.37 7.47 -2.97
N ASN A 97 20.50 8.14 -4.11
CA ASN A 97 19.78 9.36 -4.41
C ASN A 97 18.44 9.03 -5.07
N ILE A 98 17.33 9.49 -4.46
CA ILE A 98 15.99 9.17 -4.95
C ILE A 98 15.31 10.45 -5.44
N GLY A 99 14.80 10.39 -6.67
CA GLY A 99 13.94 11.40 -7.26
C GLY A 99 12.46 11.06 -7.12
N ARG A 100 11.61 11.89 -7.70
CA ARG A 100 10.17 11.65 -7.81
C ARG A 100 9.70 12.06 -9.20
N LEU A 101 8.92 11.19 -9.84
CA LEU A 101 8.24 11.49 -11.09
C LEU A 101 6.94 12.26 -10.80
N LYS A 102 6.53 13.10 -11.77
CA LYS A 102 5.32 13.94 -11.66
C LYS A 102 4.05 13.15 -11.99
N ASN A 103 4.15 12.29 -13.00
CA ASN A 103 3.02 11.51 -13.47
C ASN A 103 2.84 10.23 -12.65
N LYS A 104 1.63 9.67 -12.69
CA LYS A 104 1.20 8.57 -11.82
C LYS A 104 1.09 7.25 -12.58
N LEU A 105 1.29 6.15 -11.86
CA LEU A 105 0.79 4.83 -12.25
C LEU A 105 -0.71 4.73 -11.94
N GLU A 106 -1.46 4.05 -12.78
CA GLU A 106 -2.78 3.56 -12.39
C GLU A 106 -2.63 2.27 -11.57
N HIS A 107 -3.40 2.16 -10.50
CA HIS A 107 -3.34 1.04 -9.58
C HIS A 107 -4.74 0.48 -9.31
N TYR A 108 -4.98 -0.73 -9.80
CA TYR A 108 -6.25 -1.44 -9.71
C TYR A 108 -6.25 -2.43 -8.54
N THR A 109 -5.99 -1.92 -7.33
CA THR A 109 -5.74 -2.68 -6.09
C THR A 109 -6.79 -3.74 -5.80
N TYR A 110 -8.05 -3.46 -6.15
CA TYR A 110 -9.17 -4.34 -5.85
C TYR A 110 -10.02 -4.59 -7.09
N LYS A 111 -10.12 -5.87 -7.48
CA LYS A 111 -10.97 -6.30 -8.60
C LYS A 111 -12.45 -6.07 -8.32
N ASN A 112 -12.88 -6.32 -7.08
CA ASN A 112 -14.25 -6.21 -6.60
C ASN A 112 -14.27 -6.05 -5.08
N LEU A 113 -15.47 -5.98 -4.50
CA LEU A 113 -15.68 -5.86 -3.05
C LEU A 113 -15.13 -7.08 -2.30
N ASP A 114 -15.37 -8.29 -2.80
CA ASP A 114 -14.91 -9.53 -2.13
C ASP A 114 -13.40 -9.57 -2.01
N HIS A 115 -12.69 -9.17 -3.06
CA HIS A 115 -11.22 -9.05 -3.02
C HIS A 115 -10.76 -8.02 -1.99
N PHE A 116 -11.48 -6.90 -1.85
CA PHE A 116 -11.18 -5.90 -0.80
C PHE A 116 -11.40 -6.46 0.59
N LEU A 117 -12.55 -7.10 0.83
CA LEU A 117 -12.88 -7.70 2.12
C LEU A 117 -11.89 -8.80 2.51
N ALA A 118 -11.52 -9.69 1.57
CA ALA A 118 -10.52 -10.73 1.81
C ALA A 118 -9.14 -10.14 2.20
N LYS A 119 -8.75 -9.04 1.57
CA LYS A 119 -7.51 -8.33 1.90
C LYS A 119 -7.59 -7.70 3.30
N ILE A 120 -8.69 -7.05 3.65
CA ILE A 120 -8.93 -6.49 4.98
C ILE A 120 -8.91 -7.58 6.05
N GLN A 121 -9.53 -8.73 5.78
CA GLN A 121 -9.51 -9.89 6.67
C GLN A 121 -8.08 -10.31 6.98
N ARG A 122 -7.26 -10.55 5.95
CA ARG A 122 -5.85 -10.94 6.08
C ARG A 122 -5.00 -9.89 6.83
N TYR A 123 -5.18 -8.60 6.51
CA TYR A 123 -4.49 -7.53 7.22
C TYR A 123 -4.93 -7.40 8.68
N SER A 124 -6.19 -7.70 8.99
CA SER A 124 -6.66 -7.71 10.37
C SER A 124 -6.03 -8.85 11.17
N ASP A 125 -5.72 -10.03 10.52
CA ASP A 125 -5.00 -11.13 11.16
C ASP A 125 -3.57 -10.75 11.53
N TRP A 126 -2.81 -10.22 10.57
CA TRP A 126 -1.45 -9.76 10.82
C TRP A 126 -1.41 -8.66 11.88
N SER A 127 -2.30 -7.68 11.75
CA SER A 127 -2.39 -6.58 12.70
C SER A 127 -2.82 -7.04 14.09
N ALA A 128 -3.64 -8.09 14.21
CA ALA A 128 -3.97 -8.67 15.49
C ALA A 128 -2.76 -9.36 16.14
N GLN A 129 -1.93 -10.04 15.35
CA GLN A 129 -0.67 -10.64 15.86
C GLN A 129 0.27 -9.55 16.38
N ASP A 130 0.53 -8.50 15.60
CA ASP A 130 1.43 -7.40 15.94
C ASP A 130 1.01 -6.61 17.19
N HIS A 131 -0.32 -6.55 17.44
CA HIS A 131 -0.88 -5.77 18.55
C HIS A 131 -1.26 -6.62 19.74
N PHE A 132 -1.18 -7.94 19.68
CA PHE A 132 -1.60 -8.83 20.76
C PHE A 132 -0.89 -8.52 22.07
N ASN A 133 0.44 -8.49 22.06
CA ASN A 133 1.23 -8.19 23.27
C ASN A 133 1.12 -6.71 23.73
N LYS A 134 0.70 -5.82 22.84
CA LYS A 134 0.50 -4.39 23.12
C LYS A 134 -0.90 -4.07 23.65
N THR A 135 -1.80 -5.06 23.68
CA THR A 135 -3.19 -4.89 24.09
C THR A 135 -3.51 -5.92 25.18
N PRO A 136 -3.13 -5.67 26.45
CA PRO A 136 -3.31 -6.63 27.55
C PRO A 136 -4.78 -7.02 27.76
N LYS A 137 -5.70 -6.11 27.50
CA LYS A 137 -7.14 -6.34 27.59
C LYS A 137 -7.89 -5.53 26.54
N VAL A 138 -8.73 -6.19 25.75
CA VAL A 138 -9.66 -5.51 24.86
C VAL A 138 -10.80 -4.93 25.69
N THR A 139 -11.11 -3.66 25.46
CA THR A 139 -12.15 -2.91 26.16
C THR A 139 -13.13 -2.31 25.16
N PHE A 140 -14.24 -1.74 25.66
CA PHE A 140 -15.21 -0.99 24.86
C PHE A 140 -14.52 0.09 23.98
N TYR A 141 -13.49 0.76 24.50
CA TYR A 141 -12.70 1.73 23.73
C TYR A 141 -12.12 1.13 22.43
N HIS A 142 -11.60 -0.10 22.51
CA HIS A 142 -10.98 -0.78 21.37
C HIS A 142 -12.00 -1.21 20.31
N LEU A 143 -13.20 -1.62 20.75
CA LEU A 143 -14.24 -2.14 19.86
C LEU A 143 -15.08 -1.04 19.21
N TYR A 144 -15.25 0.11 19.87
CA TYR A 144 -16.15 1.17 19.39
C TYR A 144 -15.37 2.44 18.99
N PHE A 145 -14.58 3.00 19.89
CA PHE A 145 -13.94 4.29 19.63
C PHE A 145 -12.82 4.21 18.58
N LYS A 146 -11.99 3.16 18.60
CA LYS A 146 -10.92 3.03 17.60
C LYS A 146 -11.44 2.82 16.18
N PRO A 147 -12.44 1.96 15.90
CA PRO A 147 -13.07 1.87 14.58
C PRO A 147 -13.76 3.18 14.19
N PHE A 148 -14.51 3.81 15.09
CA PHE A 148 -15.16 5.09 14.84
C PHE A 148 -14.14 6.19 14.48
N PHE A 149 -13.06 6.31 15.24
CA PHE A 149 -11.98 7.25 14.92
C PHE A 149 -11.33 6.92 13.57
N ARG A 150 -11.16 5.64 13.21
CA ARG A 150 -10.66 5.23 11.87
C ARG A 150 -11.59 5.71 10.78
N PHE A 151 -12.90 5.58 10.95
CA PHE A 151 -13.88 6.09 10.01
C PHE A 151 -13.75 7.61 9.84
N ILE A 152 -13.78 8.37 10.96
CA ILE A 152 -13.62 9.84 10.93
C ILE A 152 -12.32 10.24 10.26
N LYS A 153 -11.22 9.55 10.52
CA LYS A 153 -9.93 9.80 9.88
C LYS A 153 -10.03 9.69 8.36
N HIS A 154 -10.57 8.57 7.85
CA HIS A 154 -10.64 8.36 6.40
C HIS A 154 -11.70 9.23 5.72
N TYR A 155 -12.88 9.34 6.32
CA TYR A 155 -14.01 10.03 5.71
C TYR A 155 -13.93 11.55 5.82
N ILE A 156 -13.57 12.06 7.01
CA ILE A 156 -13.52 13.51 7.26
C ILE A 156 -12.11 14.05 7.08
N ILE A 157 -11.12 13.58 7.87
CA ILE A 157 -9.78 14.18 7.91
C ILE A 157 -9.05 13.96 6.57
N GLN A 158 -9.18 12.79 5.97
CA GLN A 158 -8.60 12.45 4.67
C GLN A 158 -9.57 12.72 3.49
N LEU A 159 -10.60 13.53 3.75
CA LEU A 159 -11.54 14.05 2.74
C LEU A 159 -12.27 12.97 1.93
N GLY A 160 -12.47 11.79 2.50
CA GLY A 160 -13.13 10.67 1.81
C GLY A 160 -14.54 11.00 1.32
N PHE A 161 -15.24 11.96 1.95
CA PHE A 161 -16.54 12.44 1.50
C PHE A 161 -16.50 13.03 0.08
N LEU A 162 -15.34 13.56 -0.37
CA LEU A 162 -15.15 14.05 -1.73
C LEU A 162 -15.08 12.93 -2.77
N ASP A 163 -14.76 11.70 -2.36
CA ASP A 163 -14.90 10.53 -3.21
C ASP A 163 -16.36 9.99 -3.26
N GLY A 164 -17.30 10.68 -2.60
CA GLY A 164 -18.74 10.39 -2.61
C GLY A 164 -19.04 9.02 -1.97
N LYS A 165 -20.02 8.29 -2.53
CA LYS A 165 -20.46 6.99 -2.00
C LYS A 165 -19.30 5.98 -1.86
N VAL A 166 -18.37 5.97 -2.80
CA VAL A 166 -17.23 5.05 -2.77
C VAL A 166 -16.28 5.39 -1.63
N GLY A 167 -16.04 6.69 -1.36
CA GLY A 167 -15.25 7.12 -0.21
C GLY A 167 -15.89 6.74 1.14
N PHE A 168 -17.23 6.80 1.24
CA PHE A 168 -17.95 6.31 2.41
C PHE A 168 -17.74 4.79 2.59
N ILE A 169 -17.89 4.00 1.51
CA ILE A 169 -17.69 2.54 1.54
C ILE A 169 -16.26 2.21 1.98
N ILE A 170 -15.26 2.84 1.37
CA ILE A 170 -13.84 2.64 1.74
C ILE A 170 -13.63 2.94 3.23
N SER A 171 -14.11 4.09 3.71
CA SER A 171 -13.93 4.52 5.11
C SER A 171 -14.58 3.55 6.10
N THR A 172 -15.77 3.03 5.75
CA THR A 172 -16.48 2.02 6.55
C THR A 172 -15.71 0.70 6.60
N ILE A 173 -15.23 0.20 5.45
CA ILE A 173 -14.47 -1.06 5.38
C ILE A 173 -13.14 -0.94 6.13
N MET A 174 -12.46 0.21 6.03
CA MET A 174 -11.22 0.46 6.77
C MET A 174 -11.46 0.51 8.29
N ALA A 175 -12.58 1.07 8.74
CA ALA A 175 -13.00 1.05 10.14
C ALA A 175 -13.34 -0.38 10.62
N TRP A 176 -14.05 -1.15 9.78
CA TRP A 176 -14.33 -2.55 10.01
C TRP A 176 -13.06 -3.39 10.20
N GLY A 177 -12.01 -3.16 9.41
CA GLY A 177 -10.71 -3.82 9.60
C GLY A 177 -10.09 -3.57 10.98
N VAL A 178 -10.27 -2.37 11.54
CA VAL A 178 -9.84 -2.06 12.91
C VAL A 178 -10.69 -2.80 13.95
N PHE A 179 -12.00 -2.85 13.76
CA PHE A 179 -12.90 -3.63 14.61
C PHE A 179 -12.50 -5.12 14.61
N LEU A 180 -12.36 -5.73 13.43
CA LEU A 180 -11.94 -7.13 13.29
C LEU A 180 -10.64 -7.43 14.02
N ARG A 181 -9.63 -6.56 13.93
CA ARG A 181 -8.37 -6.72 14.65
C ARG A 181 -8.61 -6.93 16.15
N TYR A 182 -9.42 -6.08 16.77
CA TYR A 182 -9.64 -6.17 18.23
C TYR A 182 -10.55 -7.34 18.61
N VAL A 183 -11.51 -7.72 17.78
CA VAL A 183 -12.28 -8.97 17.97
C VAL A 183 -11.35 -10.17 17.97
N LYS A 184 -10.43 -10.27 17.00
CA LYS A 184 -9.45 -11.36 16.93
C LYS A 184 -8.46 -11.40 18.08
N ILE A 185 -8.06 -10.22 18.62
CA ILE A 185 -7.24 -10.15 19.82
C ILE A 185 -8.05 -10.68 21.03
N GLN A 186 -9.30 -10.26 21.16
CA GLN A 186 -10.18 -10.71 22.25
C GLN A 186 -10.41 -12.21 22.20
N GLU A 187 -10.68 -12.76 21.01
CA GLU A 187 -10.85 -14.19 20.80
C GLU A 187 -9.61 -14.96 21.29
N LYS A 188 -8.40 -14.56 20.87
CA LYS A 188 -7.14 -15.17 21.33
C LYS A 188 -6.95 -15.05 22.85
N GLN A 189 -7.32 -13.92 23.46
CA GLN A 189 -7.22 -13.73 24.91
C GLN A 189 -8.15 -14.68 25.69
N ILE A 190 -9.36 -14.92 25.15
CA ILE A 190 -10.31 -15.88 25.75
C ILE A 190 -9.72 -17.30 25.68
N PHE A 191 -9.25 -17.75 24.51
CA PHE A 191 -8.71 -19.08 24.34
C PHE A 191 -7.40 -19.37 25.09
N ASN A 192 -6.57 -18.33 25.32
CA ASN A 192 -5.35 -18.48 26.10
C ASN A 192 -5.60 -18.52 27.62
N ASN A 193 -6.81 -18.20 28.08
CA ASN A 193 -7.23 -18.25 29.49
C ASN A 193 -8.10 -19.47 29.81
N LEU A 194 -8.37 -20.33 28.84
CA LEU A 194 -9.01 -21.65 28.98
C LEU A 194 -7.97 -22.75 29.04
#